data_0a84879688fb03599421e7495d2b540d
#
_entry.id   0a84879688fb03599421e7495d2b540d
#
_cell.length_a   1.000
_cell.length_b   1.000
_cell.length_c   1.000
_cell.angle_alpha   90.00
_cell.angle_beta   90.00
_cell.angle_gamma   90.00
#
_symmetry.space_group_name_H-M   'P 1'
#
loop_
_entity.id
_entity.type
_entity.pdbx_description
1 polymer ?
#
loop_
_entity_poly.entity_id
_entity_poly.type
_entity_poly.pdbx_seq_one_letter_code
_entity_poly.pdbx_strand_id
1 'polypeptide(L)'
;MLVPLKWLRDYVDIDIDTQEFADMMTMTGSKVEKVDFFGKETNGVEVCKILEIEQHPDADRLKVTKVEVANGEILQIVTNATNIKVGDYVPVARIGAVLPGDFKIKKGKLRGVLSEGMFCGAEELTIPSAFVEDHKKDGIYILDHQDSFELGMDVRDVLGINDALIEFEITSNRPDCRSII
;
A
#
# COMPACT_ATOMS: atom_id res chain seq x y z
N MET A 1 -5.74 24.16 -5.07
CA MET A 1 -6.83 23.22 -4.68
C MET A 1 -6.32 21.80 -4.92
N LEU A 2 -6.52 20.90 -3.95
CA LEU A 2 -6.04 19.52 -4.02
C LEU A 2 -7.17 18.59 -4.46
N VAL A 3 -6.93 17.80 -5.50
CA VAL A 3 -7.92 16.88 -6.08
C VAL A 3 -7.29 15.52 -6.33
N PRO A 4 -7.80 14.43 -5.71
CA PRO A 4 -7.39 13.07 -6.04
C PRO A 4 -7.83 12.71 -7.47
N LEU A 5 -6.91 12.17 -8.27
CA LEU A 5 -7.21 11.80 -9.66
C LEU A 5 -8.28 10.70 -9.74
N LYS A 6 -8.28 9.79 -8.78
CA LYS A 6 -9.29 8.73 -8.69
C LYS A 6 -10.70 9.28 -8.52
N TRP A 7 -10.87 10.37 -7.77
CA TRP A 7 -12.17 11.05 -7.66
C TRP A 7 -12.63 11.68 -8.97
N LEU A 8 -11.70 12.28 -9.73
CA LEU A 8 -12.06 12.83 -11.04
C LEU A 8 -12.54 11.74 -12.00
N ARG A 9 -11.96 10.54 -11.92
CA ARG A 9 -12.36 9.38 -12.73
C ARG A 9 -13.78 8.88 -12.44
N ASP A 10 -14.35 9.22 -11.30
CA ASP A 10 -15.76 8.92 -11.00
C ASP A 10 -16.73 9.79 -11.82
N TYR A 11 -16.25 10.91 -12.36
CA TYR A 11 -17.05 11.88 -13.12
C TYR A 11 -16.71 11.94 -14.60
N VAL A 12 -15.48 11.61 -14.98
CA VAL A 12 -14.99 11.71 -16.36
C VAL A 12 -13.96 10.62 -16.63
N ASP A 13 -14.03 10.03 -17.84
CA ASP A 13 -13.06 9.05 -18.29
C ASP A 13 -11.71 9.74 -18.56
N ILE A 14 -10.67 9.31 -17.87
CA ILE A 14 -9.30 9.80 -18.01
C ILE A 14 -8.42 8.60 -18.37
N ASP A 15 -8.17 8.42 -19.68
CA ASP A 15 -7.44 7.28 -20.25
C ASP A 15 -5.96 7.60 -20.55
N ILE A 16 -5.51 8.79 -20.17
CA ILE A 16 -4.13 9.25 -20.32
C ILE A 16 -3.37 9.14 -19.01
N ASP A 17 -2.03 9.18 -19.10
CA ASP A 17 -1.23 9.17 -17.88
C ASP A 17 -1.38 10.47 -17.07
N THR A 18 -1.00 10.42 -15.81
CA THR A 18 -1.22 11.52 -14.85
C THR A 18 -0.44 12.78 -15.25
N GLN A 19 0.76 12.64 -15.79
CA GLN A 19 1.57 13.80 -16.18
C GLN A 19 0.99 14.46 -17.45
N GLU A 20 0.59 13.67 -18.43
CA GLU A 20 -0.07 14.15 -19.62
C GLU A 20 -1.39 14.87 -19.26
N PHE A 21 -2.17 14.31 -18.34
CA PHE A 21 -3.37 14.97 -17.82
C PHE A 21 -3.04 16.33 -17.20
N ALA A 22 -2.03 16.42 -16.33
CA ALA A 22 -1.61 17.67 -15.69
C ALA A 22 -1.18 18.74 -16.72
N ASP A 23 -0.44 18.33 -17.74
CA ASP A 23 0.02 19.20 -18.81
C ASP A 23 -1.16 19.72 -19.66
N MET A 24 -2.10 18.84 -20.03
CA MET A 24 -3.31 19.21 -20.75
C MET A 24 -4.20 20.18 -19.96
N MET A 25 -4.40 19.93 -18.67
CA MET A 25 -5.18 20.81 -17.80
C MET A 25 -4.55 22.20 -17.71
N THR A 26 -3.24 22.27 -17.59
CA THR A 26 -2.50 23.54 -17.59
C THR A 26 -2.66 24.26 -18.92
N MET A 27 -2.53 23.58 -20.06
CA MET A 27 -2.67 24.16 -21.39
C MET A 27 -4.11 24.66 -21.67
N THR A 28 -5.11 24.03 -21.09
CA THR A 28 -6.52 24.43 -21.24
C THR A 28 -6.97 25.50 -20.25
N GLY A 29 -6.08 26.00 -19.39
CA GLY A 29 -6.33 27.14 -18.53
C GLY A 29 -6.59 26.80 -17.05
N SER A 30 -6.46 25.54 -16.66
CA SER A 30 -6.51 25.11 -15.26
C SER A 30 -5.09 24.71 -14.84
N LYS A 31 -4.31 25.67 -14.36
CA LYS A 31 -2.90 25.46 -14.04
C LYS A 31 -2.71 24.40 -12.94
N VAL A 32 -1.95 23.38 -13.25
CA VAL A 32 -1.46 22.40 -12.27
C VAL A 32 -0.14 22.89 -11.71
N GLU A 33 -0.04 23.01 -10.40
CA GLU A 33 1.18 23.43 -9.70
C GLU A 33 2.02 22.23 -9.28
N LYS A 34 1.36 21.14 -8.88
CA LYS A 34 2.04 19.96 -8.36
C LYS A 34 1.24 18.70 -8.60
N VAL A 35 1.94 17.59 -8.78
CA VAL A 35 1.39 16.24 -8.78
C VAL A 35 2.15 15.43 -7.74
N ASP A 36 1.45 14.96 -6.72
CA ASP A 36 1.98 14.05 -5.71
C ASP A 36 1.39 12.66 -5.91
N PHE A 37 2.24 11.65 -5.91
CA PHE A 37 1.80 10.25 -6.01
C PHE A 37 1.81 9.61 -4.63
N PHE A 38 0.65 9.09 -4.19
CA PHE A 38 0.55 8.28 -2.99
C PHE A 38 1.06 6.85 -3.24
N GLY A 39 1.58 6.23 -2.19
CA GLY A 39 2.04 4.85 -2.24
C GLY A 39 3.21 4.58 -3.19
N LYS A 40 3.81 5.61 -3.81
CA LYS A 40 4.93 5.46 -4.75
C LYS A 40 6.15 4.80 -4.10
N GLU A 41 6.36 5.05 -2.83
CA GLU A 41 7.49 4.51 -2.06
C GLU A 41 7.27 3.06 -1.60
N THR A 42 6.04 2.55 -1.74
CA THR A 42 5.68 1.18 -1.36
C THR A 42 5.36 0.40 -2.63
N ASN A 43 6.23 -0.51 -3.02
CA ASN A 43 6.06 -1.28 -4.25
C ASN A 43 6.36 -2.76 -4.02
N GLY A 44 5.55 -3.65 -4.62
CA GLY A 44 5.70 -5.10 -4.49
C GLY A 44 5.19 -5.64 -3.15
N VAL A 45 4.18 -4.98 -2.56
CA VAL A 45 3.47 -5.44 -1.37
C VAL A 45 2.11 -5.98 -1.80
N GLU A 46 1.87 -7.25 -1.51
CA GLU A 46 0.68 -7.99 -1.92
C GLU A 46 -0.17 -8.41 -0.71
N VAL A 47 -1.46 -8.59 -0.95
CA VAL A 47 -2.37 -9.17 0.04
C VAL A 47 -2.14 -10.68 0.13
N CYS A 48 -1.89 -11.17 1.33
CA CYS A 48 -1.66 -12.59 1.61
C CYS A 48 -2.52 -13.05 2.79
N LYS A 49 -2.77 -14.35 2.89
CA LYS A 49 -3.49 -14.97 3.98
C LYS A 49 -2.58 -15.83 4.84
N ILE A 50 -2.65 -15.69 6.14
CA ILE A 50 -1.88 -16.52 7.06
C ILE A 50 -2.55 -17.90 7.20
N LEU A 51 -1.84 -18.96 6.82
CA LEU A 51 -2.30 -20.34 6.92
C LEU A 51 -1.86 -21.00 8.23
N GLU A 52 -0.61 -20.80 8.62
CA GLU A 52 0.00 -21.45 9.79
C GLU A 52 0.90 -20.48 10.53
N ILE A 53 0.96 -20.63 11.84
CA ILE A 53 1.87 -19.91 12.71
C ILE A 53 2.51 -20.91 13.68
N GLU A 54 3.83 -21.02 13.62
CA GLU A 54 4.62 -21.89 14.49
C GLU A 54 5.63 -21.08 15.31
N GLN A 55 6.04 -21.60 16.46
CA GLN A 55 7.11 -20.99 17.25
C GLN A 55 8.45 -21.25 16.55
N HIS A 56 9.32 -20.24 16.53
CA HIS A 56 10.66 -20.39 15.97
C HIS A 56 11.50 -21.35 16.85
N PRO A 57 12.23 -22.31 16.26
CA PRO A 57 12.95 -23.34 17.05
C PRO A 57 14.04 -22.76 17.96
N ASP A 58 14.71 -21.68 17.55
CA ASP A 58 15.87 -21.12 18.25
C ASP A 58 15.64 -19.68 18.75
N ALA A 59 14.37 -19.21 18.82
CA ALA A 59 14.09 -17.86 19.26
C ALA A 59 12.68 -17.67 19.83
N ASP A 60 12.58 -17.42 21.13
CA ASP A 60 11.32 -17.29 21.86
C ASP A 60 10.40 -16.16 21.36
N ARG A 61 10.97 -15.12 20.77
CA ARG A 61 10.22 -13.94 20.27
C ARG A 61 9.89 -13.99 18.79
N LEU A 62 10.37 -15.00 18.06
CA LEU A 62 10.11 -15.13 16.65
C LEU A 62 9.07 -16.23 16.38
N LYS A 63 8.28 -16.00 15.35
CA LYS A 63 7.31 -16.95 14.81
C LYS A 63 7.68 -17.25 13.36
N VAL A 64 7.48 -18.47 12.95
CA VAL A 64 7.57 -18.92 11.56
C VAL A 64 6.14 -19.04 11.04
N THR A 65 5.83 -18.36 9.97
CA THR A 65 4.49 -18.36 9.40
C THR A 65 4.52 -18.90 7.98
N LYS A 66 3.44 -19.58 7.57
CA LYS A 66 3.17 -19.89 6.18
C LYS A 66 2.01 -19.02 5.71
N VAL A 67 2.23 -18.33 4.61
CA VAL A 67 1.23 -17.43 4.03
C VAL A 67 0.94 -17.83 2.59
N GLU A 68 -0.32 -17.82 2.24
CA GLU A 68 -0.80 -18.03 0.88
C GLU A 68 -0.84 -16.69 0.15
N VAL A 69 -0.24 -16.66 -1.03
CA VAL A 69 -0.30 -15.57 -1.99
C VAL A 69 -1.15 -15.96 -3.21
N ALA A 70 -1.08 -15.19 -4.29
CA ALA A 70 -1.82 -15.54 -5.50
C ALA A 70 -1.53 -16.96 -6.01
N ASN A 71 -2.54 -17.56 -6.64
CA ASN A 71 -2.42 -18.88 -7.30
C ASN A 71 -2.02 -20.05 -6.39
N GLY A 72 -2.26 -19.95 -5.08
CA GLY A 72 -1.92 -21.01 -4.12
C GLY A 72 -0.43 -21.16 -3.82
N GLU A 73 0.40 -20.19 -4.21
CA GLU A 73 1.80 -20.12 -3.80
C GLU A 73 1.89 -19.90 -2.30
N ILE A 74 2.76 -20.64 -1.62
CA ILE A 74 2.98 -20.52 -0.17
C ILE A 74 4.38 -19.98 0.08
N LEU A 75 4.45 -18.90 0.86
CA LEU A 75 5.71 -18.31 1.32
C LEU A 75 5.91 -18.58 2.81
N GLN A 76 7.15 -18.78 3.20
CA GLN A 76 7.56 -18.82 4.60
C GLN A 76 8.10 -17.45 5.02
N ILE A 77 7.52 -16.90 6.08
CA ILE A 77 7.92 -15.60 6.64
C ILE A 77 8.20 -15.75 8.13
N VAL A 78 9.33 -15.22 8.56
CA VAL A 78 9.71 -15.15 9.98
C VAL A 78 9.41 -13.75 10.49
N THR A 79 8.70 -13.67 11.62
CA THR A 79 8.27 -12.40 12.19
C THR A 79 8.33 -12.42 13.72
N ASN A 80 8.42 -11.23 14.32
CA ASN A 80 8.24 -11.04 15.77
C ASN A 80 6.85 -10.49 16.13
N ALA A 81 5.95 -10.38 15.16
CA ALA A 81 4.62 -9.85 15.38
C ALA A 81 3.81 -10.67 16.36
N THR A 82 3.10 -9.99 17.27
CA THR A 82 2.26 -10.61 18.27
C THR A 82 0.78 -10.53 17.95
N ASN A 83 0.39 -9.60 17.09
CA ASN A 83 -1.00 -9.26 16.76
C ASN A 83 -1.59 -10.08 15.59
N ILE A 84 -0.88 -11.08 15.08
CA ILE A 84 -1.32 -11.92 13.96
C ILE A 84 -1.96 -13.23 14.41
N LYS A 85 -2.95 -13.72 13.66
CA LYS A 85 -3.66 -14.98 13.84
C LYS A 85 -3.75 -15.76 12.53
N VAL A 86 -3.94 -17.07 12.61
CA VAL A 86 -4.27 -17.90 11.45
C VAL A 86 -5.61 -17.44 10.85
N GLY A 87 -5.63 -17.27 9.55
CA GLY A 87 -6.78 -16.75 8.81
C GLY A 87 -6.75 -15.25 8.52
N ASP A 88 -5.86 -14.48 9.18
CA ASP A 88 -5.73 -13.05 8.92
C ASP A 88 -5.23 -12.78 7.50
N TYR A 89 -5.75 -11.70 6.92
CA TYR A 89 -5.24 -11.13 5.67
C TYR A 89 -4.27 -9.99 6.01
N VAL A 90 -3.08 -10.07 5.44
CA VAL A 90 -1.96 -9.20 5.79
C VAL A 90 -1.19 -8.74 4.56
N PRO A 91 -0.62 -7.52 4.58
CA PRO A 91 0.28 -7.06 3.55
C PRO A 91 1.65 -7.72 3.69
N VAL A 92 2.14 -8.30 2.61
CA VAL A 92 3.45 -8.94 2.52
C VAL A 92 4.30 -8.28 1.45
N ALA A 93 5.43 -7.74 1.84
CA ALA A 93 6.46 -7.28 0.92
C ALA A 93 7.24 -8.51 0.42
N ARG A 94 7.14 -8.79 -0.89
CA ARG A 94 7.85 -9.88 -1.54
C ARG A 94 9.33 -9.58 -1.74
N ILE A 95 10.11 -10.61 -2.04
CA ILE A 95 11.51 -10.42 -2.42
C ILE A 95 11.57 -9.51 -3.66
N GLY A 96 12.35 -8.43 -3.56
CA GLY A 96 12.47 -7.39 -4.58
C GLY A 96 11.55 -6.20 -4.36
N ALA A 97 10.58 -6.29 -3.44
CA ALA A 97 9.78 -5.13 -3.02
C ALA A 97 10.67 -3.99 -2.51
N VAL A 98 10.19 -2.77 -2.73
CA VAL A 98 10.84 -1.56 -2.23
C VAL A 98 9.86 -0.89 -1.28
N LEU A 99 10.31 -0.60 -0.08
CA LEU A 99 9.57 0.07 0.98
C LEU A 99 10.15 1.49 1.20
N PRO A 100 9.47 2.35 1.97
CA PRO A 100 9.93 3.70 2.26
C PRO A 100 11.38 3.76 2.72
N GLY A 101 12.12 4.77 2.24
CA GLY A 101 13.55 4.90 2.48
C GLY A 101 14.42 3.99 1.61
N ASP A 102 13.95 3.59 0.42
CA ASP A 102 14.64 2.67 -0.52
C ASP A 102 15.01 1.32 0.10
N PHE A 103 14.25 0.90 1.11
CA PHE A 103 14.47 -0.37 1.78
C PHE A 103 14.01 -1.54 0.90
N LYS A 104 14.98 -2.22 0.29
CA LYS A 104 14.73 -3.34 -0.63
C LYS A 104 14.67 -4.67 0.11
N ILE A 105 13.55 -5.36 -0.02
CA ILE A 105 13.34 -6.69 0.58
C ILE A 105 14.18 -7.73 -0.16
N LYS A 106 14.96 -8.47 0.61
CA LYS A 106 15.82 -9.57 0.13
C LYS A 106 15.48 -10.85 0.86
N LYS A 107 15.72 -11.98 0.19
CA LYS A 107 15.66 -13.27 0.84
C LYS A 107 16.69 -13.32 1.97
N GLY A 108 16.24 -13.62 3.17
CA GLY A 108 17.06 -13.58 4.36
C GLY A 108 16.90 -14.82 5.24
N LYS A 109 17.80 -14.98 6.18
CA LYS A 109 17.68 -16.00 7.24
C LYS A 109 17.66 -15.29 8.59
N LEU A 110 16.61 -15.52 9.37
CA LEU A 110 16.53 -15.06 10.74
C LEU A 110 16.79 -16.26 11.66
N ARG A 111 17.88 -16.19 12.42
CA ARG A 111 18.31 -17.28 13.32
C ARG A 111 18.30 -18.66 12.63
N GLY A 112 18.80 -18.73 11.36
CA GLY A 112 18.88 -19.99 10.62
C GLY A 112 17.64 -20.36 9.80
N VAL A 113 16.47 -19.82 10.12
CA VAL A 113 15.22 -20.06 9.40
C VAL A 113 15.05 -19.05 8.26
N LEU A 114 14.69 -19.54 7.08
CA LEU A 114 14.52 -18.76 5.87
C LEU A 114 13.26 -17.88 5.96
N SER A 115 13.39 -16.61 5.54
CA SER A 115 12.25 -15.72 5.31
C SER A 115 12.25 -15.26 3.86
N GLU A 116 11.11 -15.42 3.18
CA GLU A 116 10.91 -15.15 1.76
C GLU A 116 10.11 -13.87 1.51
N GLY A 117 10.00 -13.03 2.53
CA GLY A 117 9.31 -11.76 2.51
C GLY A 117 9.28 -11.12 3.89
N MET A 118 8.54 -10.03 4.00
CA MET A 118 8.34 -9.31 5.25
C MET A 118 6.89 -8.86 5.36
N PHE A 119 6.28 -9.04 6.51
CA PHE A 119 5.00 -8.40 6.82
C PHE A 119 5.17 -6.91 6.98
N CYS A 120 4.19 -6.14 6.53
CA CYS A 120 4.20 -4.69 6.64
C CYS A 120 3.21 -4.19 7.70
N GLY A 121 3.64 -3.22 8.47
CA GLY A 121 2.80 -2.41 9.33
C GLY A 121 2.34 -1.14 8.62
N ALA A 122 1.66 -0.26 9.36
CA ALA A 122 1.15 1.00 8.82
C ALA A 122 2.28 1.95 8.35
N GLU A 123 3.43 1.92 9.02
CA GLU A 123 4.58 2.77 8.66
C GLU A 123 5.17 2.35 7.31
N GLU A 124 5.38 1.05 7.08
CA GLU A 124 5.88 0.54 5.80
C GLU A 124 4.90 0.77 4.65
N LEU A 125 3.62 0.90 4.96
CA LEU A 125 2.58 1.22 3.98
C LEU A 125 2.37 2.73 3.79
N THR A 126 3.12 3.58 4.49
CA THR A 126 2.97 5.05 4.47
C THR A 126 1.58 5.54 4.87
N ILE A 127 0.87 4.77 5.69
CA ILE A 127 -0.45 5.15 6.18
C ILE A 127 -0.26 6.14 7.33
N PRO A 128 -0.78 7.39 7.23
CA PRO A 128 -0.66 8.36 8.32
C PRO A 128 -1.33 7.84 9.59
N SER A 129 -0.66 7.99 10.73
CA SER A 129 -1.14 7.48 12.03
C SER A 129 -2.53 7.98 12.45
N ALA A 130 -2.95 9.13 11.90
CA ALA A 130 -4.30 9.68 12.12
C ALA A 130 -5.41 8.82 11.50
N PHE A 131 -5.10 8.00 10.49
CA PHE A 131 -6.04 7.11 9.80
C PHE A 131 -5.92 5.65 10.24
N VAL A 132 -5.00 5.37 11.15
CA VAL A 132 -4.79 4.01 11.68
C VAL A 132 -5.51 3.88 13.01
N GLU A 133 -6.38 2.90 13.12
CA GLU A 133 -7.05 2.57 14.38
C GLU A 133 -6.03 2.16 15.45
N ASP A 134 -6.28 2.53 16.71
CA ASP A 134 -5.30 2.36 17.81
C ASP A 134 -4.76 0.92 17.92
N HIS A 135 -5.59 -0.07 17.68
CA HIS A 135 -5.18 -1.48 17.75
C HIS A 135 -4.35 -1.97 16.56
N LYS A 136 -4.24 -1.16 15.49
CA LYS A 136 -3.44 -1.43 14.28
C LYS A 136 -2.16 -0.60 14.22
N LYS A 137 -1.94 0.30 15.18
CA LYS A 137 -0.75 1.17 15.20
C LYS A 137 0.52 0.41 15.49
N ASP A 138 0.44 -0.59 16.34
CA ASP A 138 1.58 -1.40 16.73
C ASP A 138 1.48 -2.79 16.12
N GLY A 139 2.47 -3.15 15.30
CA GLY A 139 2.57 -4.47 14.68
C GLY A 139 2.18 -4.49 13.20
N ILE A 140 1.72 -5.64 12.73
CA ILE A 140 1.34 -5.84 11.34
C ILE A 140 -0.03 -5.23 11.07
N TYR A 141 -0.18 -4.59 9.91
CA TYR A 141 -1.46 -4.05 9.49
C TYR A 141 -2.41 -5.18 9.05
N ILE A 142 -3.42 -5.47 9.85
CA ILE A 142 -4.42 -6.49 9.51
C ILE A 142 -5.47 -5.86 8.60
N LEU A 143 -5.71 -6.49 7.44
CA LEU A 143 -6.72 -6.06 6.49
C LEU A 143 -8.10 -6.56 6.92
N ASP A 144 -9.03 -5.62 7.09
CA ASP A 144 -10.44 -5.94 7.32
C ASP A 144 -11.17 -6.09 5.97
N HIS A 145 -12.41 -6.58 5.99
CA HIS A 145 -13.26 -6.73 4.80
C HIS A 145 -12.72 -7.74 3.76
N GLN A 146 -12.55 -8.97 4.20
CA GLN A 146 -12.03 -10.11 3.41
C GLN A 146 -12.75 -10.36 2.08
N ASP A 147 -13.94 -9.85 1.89
CA ASP A 147 -14.76 -10.06 0.69
C ASP A 147 -14.48 -9.03 -0.43
N SER A 148 -13.62 -8.05 -0.16
CA SER A 148 -13.38 -6.93 -1.10
C SER A 148 -12.09 -7.04 -1.89
N PHE A 149 -11.27 -8.08 -1.67
CA PHE A 149 -10.00 -8.26 -2.37
C PHE A 149 -9.63 -9.73 -2.56
N GLU A 150 -8.78 -9.98 -3.56
CA GLU A 150 -8.22 -11.31 -3.85
C GLU A 150 -6.77 -11.40 -3.39
N LEU A 151 -6.29 -12.63 -3.13
CA LEU A 151 -4.89 -12.87 -2.78
C LEU A 151 -3.97 -12.46 -3.93
N GLY A 152 -2.88 -11.78 -3.60
CA GLY A 152 -1.92 -11.26 -4.56
C GLY A 152 -2.27 -9.90 -5.16
N MET A 153 -3.39 -9.29 -4.81
CA MET A 153 -3.67 -7.90 -5.17
C MET A 153 -2.63 -6.97 -4.53
N ASP A 154 -2.28 -5.91 -5.25
CA ASP A 154 -1.44 -4.85 -4.69
C ASP A 154 -2.17 -4.19 -3.51
N VAL A 155 -1.51 -4.15 -2.37
CA VAL A 155 -2.10 -3.60 -1.14
C VAL A 155 -2.47 -2.12 -1.30
N ARG A 156 -1.78 -1.38 -2.18
CA ARG A 156 -2.07 0.04 -2.45
C ARG A 156 -3.44 0.22 -3.08
N ASP A 157 -3.85 -0.70 -3.95
CA ASP A 157 -5.18 -0.67 -4.58
C ASP A 157 -6.27 -1.01 -3.57
N VAL A 158 -6.02 -2.01 -2.71
CA VAL A 158 -6.93 -2.42 -1.63
C VAL A 158 -7.15 -1.28 -0.62
N LEU A 159 -6.09 -0.58 -0.26
CA LEU A 159 -6.15 0.55 0.69
C LEU A 159 -6.54 1.87 0.03
N GLY A 160 -6.65 1.92 -1.30
CA GLY A 160 -6.97 3.14 -2.03
C GLY A 160 -5.85 4.19 -2.02
N ILE A 161 -4.60 3.78 -1.70
CA ILE A 161 -3.44 4.67 -1.65
C ILE A 161 -2.62 4.68 -2.95
N ASN A 162 -3.08 3.98 -3.98
CA ASN A 162 -2.50 4.02 -5.33
C ASN A 162 -3.19 5.11 -6.15
N ASP A 163 -2.89 6.37 -5.86
CA ASP A 163 -3.54 7.51 -6.50
C ASP A 163 -2.56 8.68 -6.67
N ALA A 164 -2.95 9.64 -7.49
CA ALA A 164 -2.26 10.92 -7.65
C ALA A 164 -3.11 12.06 -7.08
N LEU A 165 -2.49 12.91 -6.30
CA LEU A 165 -3.07 14.15 -5.81
C LEU A 165 -2.60 15.30 -6.69
N ILE A 166 -3.53 15.96 -7.35
CA ILE A 166 -3.23 17.07 -8.25
C ILE A 166 -3.54 18.38 -7.54
N GLU A 167 -2.56 19.25 -7.47
CA GLU A 167 -2.71 20.60 -6.94
C GLU A 167 -2.95 21.59 -8.07
N PHE A 168 -4.18 22.16 -8.11
CA PHE A 168 -4.56 23.20 -9.06
C PHE A 168 -4.42 24.58 -8.44
N GLU A 169 -3.81 25.50 -9.17
CA GLU A 169 -3.87 26.93 -8.89
C GLU A 169 -5.12 27.53 -9.56
N ILE A 170 -6.09 27.92 -8.75
CA ILE A 170 -7.29 28.60 -9.27
C ILE A 170 -6.99 30.08 -9.38
N THR A 171 -6.74 30.52 -10.59
CA THR A 171 -6.45 31.91 -10.91
C THR A 171 -7.74 32.75 -11.03
N SER A 172 -7.61 34.09 -10.97
CA SER A 172 -8.75 35.01 -10.98
C SER A 172 -9.58 35.00 -12.26
N ASN A 173 -9.03 34.47 -13.36
CA ASN A 173 -9.72 34.33 -14.64
C ASN A 173 -10.63 33.07 -14.69
N ARG A 174 -10.52 32.16 -13.71
CA ARG A 174 -11.33 30.95 -13.63
C ARG A 174 -12.02 30.80 -12.26
N PRO A 175 -12.83 31.83 -11.86
CA PRO A 175 -13.53 31.77 -10.58
C PRO A 175 -14.61 30.68 -10.52
N ASP A 176 -15.04 30.19 -11.70
CA ASP A 176 -15.92 29.06 -11.90
C ASP A 176 -15.33 27.74 -11.37
N CYS A 177 -14.00 27.61 -11.38
CA CYS A 177 -13.30 26.40 -10.95
C CYS A 177 -12.95 26.39 -9.45
N ARG A 178 -13.60 27.20 -8.61
CA ARG A 178 -13.37 27.15 -7.15
C ARG A 178 -13.81 25.84 -6.51
N SER A 179 -14.71 25.13 -7.18
CA SER A 179 -15.02 23.74 -6.93
C SER A 179 -14.87 23.00 -8.27
N ILE A 180 -13.98 22.05 -8.35
CA ILE A 180 -13.79 21.23 -9.57
C ILE A 180 -14.88 20.14 -9.67
N ILE A 181 -15.59 19.91 -8.60
CA ILE A 181 -16.70 18.96 -8.50
C ILE A 181 -18.01 19.73 -8.39
#